data_4ec0e8dd5c3d0af38ab38c74fa752495
#
_entry.id   4ec0e8dd5c3d0af38ab38c74fa752495
#
_cell.length_a   1.000
_cell.length_b   1.000
_cell.length_c   1.000
_cell.angle_alpha   90.00
_cell.angle_beta   90.00
_cell.angle_gamma   90.00
#
_symmetry.space_group_name_H-M   'P 1'
#
loop_
_entity.id
_entity.type
_entity.pdbx_description
1 polymer ?
#
loop_
_entity_poly.entity_id
_entity_poly.type
_entity_poly.pdbx_seq_one_letter_code
_entity_poly.pdbx_strand_id
1 'polypeptide(L)'
;MEKLNFDDSSTFNKNLTLQIDEYVKDGIVYCKKCNTPRRASFCDGDEVRVFPIRCKCQEQAFKVEKKRQQEVERHTRIENERNDAFAVKSFYNYRFELDDGQTPRLTEIMKKYVENFHKFGKNGQGLILYGGVGTGKTFYAACIANSLIDKGYRVRHTSLAEIVQNTQNFDYAKEC
;
A
#
# COMPACT_ATOMS: atom_id res chain seq x y z
N MET A 1 35.93 -7.34 32.29
CA MET A 1 35.10 -8.02 31.27
C MET A 1 35.46 -9.50 31.35
N GLU A 2 34.78 -10.22 32.21
CA GLU A 2 34.96 -11.67 32.34
C GLU A 2 34.25 -12.36 31.19
N LYS A 3 35.00 -13.21 30.47
CA LYS A 3 34.43 -14.09 29.46
C LYS A 3 33.65 -15.18 30.17
N LEU A 4 32.33 -15.15 30.09
CA LEU A 4 31.50 -16.26 30.51
C LEU A 4 31.82 -17.48 29.63
N ASN A 5 32.46 -18.49 30.22
CA ASN A 5 32.66 -19.81 29.62
C ASN A 5 31.33 -20.54 29.61
N PHE A 6 30.76 -20.71 28.42
CA PHE A 6 29.57 -21.53 28.18
C PHE A 6 29.95 -23.01 28.00
N ASP A 7 30.48 -23.62 29.05
CA ASP A 7 30.81 -25.07 29.08
C ASP A 7 29.83 -25.88 29.92
N ASP A 8 28.56 -25.49 29.96
CA ASP A 8 27.51 -26.33 30.56
C ASP A 8 26.46 -26.73 29.55
N SER A 9 26.80 -27.71 28.72
CA SER A 9 25.95 -28.33 27.71
C SER A 9 24.79 -29.15 28.27
N SER A 10 24.62 -29.22 29.61
CA SER A 10 23.65 -30.09 30.26
C SER A 10 22.27 -29.44 30.51
N THR A 11 22.16 -28.11 30.51
CA THR A 11 20.92 -27.43 30.90
C THR A 11 20.05 -27.03 29.69
N PHE A 12 20.62 -27.00 28.48
CA PHE A 12 19.94 -26.49 27.26
C PHE A 12 19.07 -27.53 26.55
N ASN A 13 19.02 -28.79 26.96
CA ASN A 13 18.63 -29.89 26.06
C ASN A 13 17.37 -30.67 26.43
N LYS A 14 16.51 -30.21 27.35
CA LYS A 14 15.41 -31.11 27.82
C LYS A 14 14.11 -31.03 27.00
N ASN A 15 13.88 -30.04 26.10
CA ASN A 15 12.64 -29.97 25.28
C ASN A 15 12.84 -29.32 23.89
N LEU A 16 13.97 -29.56 23.23
CA LEU A 16 14.22 -28.96 21.91
C LEU A 16 13.68 -29.89 20.80
N THR A 17 12.47 -29.68 20.35
CA THR A 17 11.96 -30.31 19.12
C THR A 17 12.59 -29.57 17.92
N LEU A 18 13.52 -30.23 17.22
CA LEU A 18 14.13 -29.71 15.99
C LEU A 18 13.21 -29.93 14.80
N GLN A 19 13.13 -28.94 13.92
CA GLN A 19 12.49 -29.09 12.63
C GLN A 19 13.43 -29.81 11.63
N ILE A 20 12.86 -30.37 10.56
CA ILE A 20 13.60 -31.17 9.56
C ILE A 20 14.78 -30.38 8.93
N ASP A 21 14.64 -29.06 8.83
CA ASP A 21 15.61 -28.14 8.24
C ASP A 21 16.51 -27.43 9.29
N GLU A 22 16.58 -27.95 10.52
CA GLU A 22 17.38 -27.43 11.61
C GLU A 22 18.50 -28.39 12.01
N TYR A 23 19.60 -27.85 12.55
CA TYR A 23 20.66 -28.59 13.20
C TYR A 23 21.21 -27.78 14.40
N VAL A 24 21.84 -28.47 15.33
CA VAL A 24 22.46 -27.84 16.50
C VAL A 24 23.98 -27.81 16.31
N LYS A 25 24.58 -26.66 16.56
CA LYS A 25 26.03 -26.48 16.64
C LYS A 25 26.32 -25.56 17.84
N ASP A 26 27.24 -25.98 18.71
CA ASP A 26 27.65 -25.23 19.92
C ASP A 26 26.42 -24.76 20.77
N GLY A 27 25.42 -25.63 20.95
CA GLY A 27 24.21 -25.35 21.72
C GLY A 27 23.20 -24.43 21.03
N ILE A 28 23.49 -23.91 19.84
CA ILE A 28 22.63 -23.01 19.08
C ILE A 28 21.96 -23.75 17.91
N VAL A 29 20.67 -23.48 17.67
CA VAL A 29 19.93 -24.04 16.55
C VAL A 29 20.13 -23.21 15.29
N TYR A 30 20.58 -23.85 14.23
CA TYR A 30 20.85 -23.23 12.93
C TYR A 30 19.95 -23.78 11.82
N CYS A 31 19.73 -22.99 10.81
CA CYS A 31 19.08 -23.39 9.57
C CYS A 31 20.07 -24.15 8.67
N LYS A 32 19.72 -25.36 8.22
CA LYS A 32 20.55 -26.16 7.29
C LYS A 32 20.79 -25.47 5.94
N LYS A 33 19.85 -24.63 5.50
CA LYS A 33 19.90 -23.99 4.17
C LYS A 33 20.83 -22.77 4.12
N CYS A 34 20.85 -21.94 5.17
CA CYS A 34 21.58 -20.67 5.15
C CYS A 34 22.62 -20.54 6.27
N ASN A 35 22.78 -21.56 7.12
CA ASN A 35 23.73 -21.61 8.24
C ASN A 35 23.63 -20.39 9.16
N THR A 36 22.41 -19.86 9.38
CA THR A 36 22.18 -18.77 10.31
C THR A 36 21.31 -19.23 11.48
N PRO A 37 21.48 -18.62 12.69
CA PRO A 37 20.72 -19.00 13.87
C PRO A 37 19.21 -18.88 13.66
N ARG A 38 18.46 -19.79 14.27
CA ARG A 38 17.00 -19.78 14.34
C ARG A 38 16.45 -19.49 15.73
N ARG A 39 17.32 -19.43 16.72
CA ARG A 39 16.98 -19.09 18.09
C ARG A 39 17.99 -18.10 18.64
N ALA A 40 17.52 -17.18 19.46
CA ALA A 40 18.33 -16.30 20.26
C ALA A 40 18.00 -16.53 21.74
N SER A 41 19.00 -16.45 22.60
CA SER A 41 18.85 -16.50 24.05
C SER A 41 19.08 -15.11 24.64
N PHE A 42 18.30 -14.77 25.64
CA PHE A 42 18.45 -13.57 26.45
C PHE A 42 18.46 -13.96 27.92
N CYS A 43 19.41 -13.44 28.67
CA CYS A 43 19.50 -13.64 30.12
C CYS A 43 18.79 -12.51 30.84
N ASP A 44 17.82 -12.86 31.68
CA ASP A 44 17.10 -11.93 32.53
C ASP A 44 17.32 -12.36 33.99
N GLY A 45 18.38 -11.81 34.59
CA GLY A 45 18.89 -12.32 35.86
C GLY A 45 19.43 -13.74 35.71
N ASP A 46 18.94 -14.66 36.54
CA ASP A 46 19.34 -16.08 36.53
C ASP A 46 18.54 -16.95 35.52
N GLU A 47 17.56 -16.37 34.84
CA GLU A 47 16.74 -17.09 33.84
C GLU A 47 17.25 -16.87 32.41
N VAL A 48 17.46 -17.96 31.68
CA VAL A 48 17.78 -17.92 30.23
C VAL A 48 16.49 -18.16 29.45
N ARG A 49 16.04 -17.13 28.74
CA ARG A 49 14.87 -17.22 27.84
C ARG A 49 15.33 -17.38 26.40
N VAL A 50 14.75 -18.36 25.70
CA VAL A 50 15.06 -18.65 24.31
C VAL A 50 13.89 -18.26 23.42
N PHE A 51 14.17 -17.45 22.39
CA PHE A 51 13.18 -16.98 21.43
C PHE A 51 13.49 -17.48 20.02
N PRO A 52 12.46 -17.86 19.26
CA PRO A 52 12.63 -18.14 17.83
C PRO A 52 12.97 -16.84 17.08
N ILE A 53 13.97 -16.89 16.22
CA ILE A 53 14.33 -15.81 15.32
C ILE A 53 14.26 -16.31 13.87
N ARG A 54 14.01 -15.39 12.93
CA ARG A 54 14.03 -15.74 11.52
C ARG A 54 15.46 -15.87 11.03
N CYS A 55 15.77 -17.01 10.41
CA CYS A 55 17.02 -17.15 9.68
C CYS A 55 16.98 -16.30 8.38
N LYS A 56 18.14 -16.12 7.73
CA LYS A 56 18.22 -15.33 6.47
C LYS A 56 17.24 -15.78 5.38
N CYS A 57 17.02 -17.09 5.21
CA CYS A 57 16.05 -17.61 4.24
C CYS A 57 14.61 -17.20 4.58
N GLN A 58 14.23 -17.33 5.84
CA GLN A 58 12.89 -16.96 6.31
C GLN A 58 12.69 -15.45 6.26
N GLU A 59 13.72 -14.68 6.58
CA GLU A 59 13.65 -13.21 6.48
C GLU A 59 13.46 -12.75 5.03
N GLN A 60 14.18 -13.37 4.07
CA GLN A 60 14.00 -13.09 2.66
C GLN A 60 12.60 -13.48 2.17
N ALA A 61 12.14 -14.69 2.52
CA ALA A 61 10.80 -15.14 2.16
C ALA A 61 9.72 -14.21 2.75
N PHE A 62 9.88 -13.81 4.00
CA PHE A 62 8.98 -12.88 4.66
C PHE A 62 8.94 -11.50 3.98
N LYS A 63 10.11 -10.97 3.57
CA LYS A 63 10.18 -9.69 2.83
C LYS A 63 9.48 -9.77 1.47
N VAL A 64 9.65 -10.86 0.75
CA VAL A 64 8.99 -11.09 -0.54
C VAL A 64 7.48 -11.18 -0.35
N GLU A 65 7.02 -11.99 0.60
CA GLU A 65 5.59 -12.15 0.87
C GLU A 65 4.95 -10.86 1.36
N LYS A 66 5.63 -10.11 2.25
CA LYS A 66 5.16 -8.80 2.70
C LYS A 66 4.99 -7.81 1.54
N LYS A 67 5.96 -7.78 0.60
CA LYS A 67 5.84 -6.94 -0.61
C LYS A 67 4.65 -7.36 -1.47
N ARG A 68 4.45 -8.67 -1.65
CA ARG A 68 3.32 -9.21 -2.41
C ARG A 68 1.98 -8.82 -1.78
N GLN A 69 1.86 -8.96 -0.46
CA GLN A 69 0.66 -8.54 0.27
C GLN A 69 0.39 -7.04 0.14
N GLN A 70 1.41 -6.21 0.31
CA GLN A 70 1.28 -4.75 0.14
C GLN A 70 0.83 -4.37 -1.27
N GLU A 71 1.29 -5.08 -2.31
CA GLU A 71 0.87 -4.81 -3.68
C GLU A 71 -0.59 -5.22 -3.91
N VAL A 72 -1.03 -6.37 -3.39
CA VAL A 72 -2.43 -6.80 -3.43
C VAL A 72 -3.33 -5.80 -2.70
N GLU A 73 -2.96 -5.40 -1.49
CA GLU A 73 -3.71 -4.41 -0.71
C GLU A 73 -3.81 -3.06 -1.45
N ARG A 74 -2.71 -2.64 -2.08
CA ARG A 74 -2.68 -1.43 -2.90
C ARG A 74 -3.64 -1.52 -4.08
N HIS A 75 -3.62 -2.64 -4.83
CA HIS A 75 -4.54 -2.87 -5.94
C HIS A 75 -6.00 -2.86 -5.49
N THR A 76 -6.33 -3.60 -4.45
CA THR A 76 -7.69 -3.64 -3.90
C THR A 76 -8.17 -2.25 -3.47
N ARG A 77 -7.30 -1.48 -2.82
CA ARG A 77 -7.61 -0.10 -2.44
C ARG A 77 -7.90 0.78 -3.66
N ILE A 78 -7.07 0.70 -4.70
CA ILE A 78 -7.26 1.48 -5.95
C ILE A 78 -8.58 1.10 -6.62
N GLU A 79 -8.93 -0.16 -6.69
CA GLU A 79 -10.20 -0.63 -7.26
C GLU A 79 -11.41 -0.13 -6.46
N ASN A 80 -11.34 -0.20 -5.14
CA ASN A 80 -12.39 0.32 -4.27
C ASN A 80 -12.55 1.85 -4.42
N GLU A 81 -11.45 2.61 -4.45
CA GLU A 81 -11.48 4.06 -4.67
C GLU A 81 -12.09 4.41 -6.04
N ARG A 82 -11.83 3.61 -7.09
CA ARG A 82 -12.48 3.81 -8.40
C ARG A 82 -13.97 3.52 -8.37
N ASN A 83 -14.37 2.45 -7.67
CA ASN A 83 -15.78 2.12 -7.50
C ASN A 83 -16.53 3.24 -6.76
N ASP A 84 -15.90 3.83 -5.74
CA ASP A 84 -16.49 4.93 -4.98
C ASP A 84 -16.46 6.27 -5.75
N ALA A 85 -15.43 6.47 -6.59
CA ALA A 85 -15.24 7.71 -7.33
C ALA A 85 -16.23 7.87 -8.48
N PHE A 86 -16.59 6.79 -9.18
CA PHE A 86 -17.35 6.88 -10.41
C PHE A 86 -18.65 6.07 -10.34
N ALA A 87 -19.78 6.75 -10.52
CA ALA A 87 -21.07 6.09 -10.72
C ALA A 87 -21.13 5.32 -12.05
N VAL A 88 -20.37 5.76 -13.06
CA VAL A 88 -20.36 5.18 -14.41
C VAL A 88 -19.08 4.39 -14.64
N LYS A 89 -19.21 3.07 -14.80
CA LYS A 89 -18.06 2.14 -14.94
C LYS A 89 -17.19 2.42 -16.18
N SER A 90 -17.72 3.00 -17.25
CA SER A 90 -16.92 3.34 -18.44
C SER A 90 -15.78 4.31 -18.13
N PHE A 91 -15.92 5.15 -17.10
CA PHE A 91 -14.87 6.10 -16.69
C PHE A 91 -13.68 5.44 -16.02
N TYR A 92 -13.79 4.20 -15.55
CA TYR A 92 -12.71 3.45 -14.93
C TYR A 92 -11.49 3.25 -15.86
N ASN A 93 -11.75 3.17 -17.16
CA ASN A 93 -10.74 2.87 -18.16
C ASN A 93 -10.15 4.10 -18.83
N TYR A 94 -10.66 5.31 -18.54
CA TYR A 94 -10.11 6.52 -19.15
C TYR A 94 -8.72 6.83 -18.62
N ARG A 95 -7.77 6.87 -19.56
CA ARG A 95 -6.34 7.12 -19.33
C ARG A 95 -5.82 8.09 -20.39
N PHE A 96 -4.82 8.87 -20.05
CA PHE A 96 -4.16 9.78 -20.99
C PHE A 96 -3.53 9.07 -22.18
N GLU A 97 -3.20 7.79 -22.04
CA GLU A 97 -2.67 6.94 -23.09
C GLU A 97 -3.71 6.59 -24.18
N LEU A 98 -4.99 6.75 -23.86
CA LEU A 98 -6.11 6.55 -24.78
C LEU A 98 -6.55 7.84 -25.49
N ASP A 99 -5.80 8.94 -25.28
CA ASP A 99 -6.05 10.19 -25.97
C ASP A 99 -5.80 10.03 -27.48
N ASP A 100 -6.72 10.55 -28.28
CA ASP A 100 -6.66 10.47 -29.76
C ASP A 100 -5.57 11.38 -30.38
N GLY A 101 -4.90 12.17 -29.55
CA GLY A 101 -3.83 13.06 -29.97
C GLY A 101 -4.28 14.31 -30.72
N GLN A 102 -5.58 14.60 -30.78
CA GLN A 102 -6.07 15.81 -31.47
C GLN A 102 -5.66 17.11 -30.76
N THR A 103 -5.45 17.03 -29.44
CA THR A 103 -5.10 18.19 -28.61
C THR A 103 -3.89 17.92 -27.70
N PRO A 104 -2.68 17.65 -28.24
CA PRO A 104 -1.55 17.19 -27.46
C PRO A 104 -1.11 18.22 -26.40
N ARG A 105 -1.26 19.51 -26.68
CA ARG A 105 -0.95 20.59 -25.72
C ARG A 105 -1.89 20.54 -24.50
N LEU A 106 -3.17 20.22 -24.71
CA LEU A 106 -4.13 20.10 -23.62
C LEU A 106 -3.80 18.89 -22.75
N THR A 107 -3.51 17.76 -23.37
CA THR A 107 -3.10 16.53 -22.68
C THR A 107 -1.87 16.76 -21.80
N GLU A 108 -0.88 17.49 -22.32
CA GLU A 108 0.32 17.84 -21.55
C GLU A 108 0.00 18.72 -20.33
N ILE A 109 -0.89 19.71 -20.50
CA ILE A 109 -1.34 20.57 -19.41
C ILE A 109 -2.04 19.74 -18.32
N MET A 110 -2.92 18.80 -18.71
CA MET A 110 -3.62 17.92 -17.76
C MET A 110 -2.66 16.99 -17.01
N LYS A 111 -1.69 16.42 -17.71
CA LYS A 111 -0.62 15.61 -17.08
C LYS A 111 0.18 16.45 -16.07
N LYS A 112 0.60 17.65 -16.42
CA LYS A 112 1.30 18.58 -15.51
C LYS A 112 0.44 18.97 -14.30
N TYR A 113 -0.86 19.13 -14.47
CA TYR A 113 -1.79 19.37 -13.37
C TYR A 113 -1.77 18.20 -12.37
N VAL A 114 -1.89 16.97 -12.85
CA VAL A 114 -1.84 15.76 -12.01
C VAL A 114 -0.47 15.60 -11.31
N GLU A 115 0.63 15.92 -11.98
CA GLU A 115 1.97 15.86 -11.39
C GLU A 115 2.14 16.84 -10.23
N ASN A 116 1.59 18.04 -10.37
CA ASN A 116 1.70 19.12 -9.40
C ASN A 116 0.46 19.25 -8.48
N PHE A 117 -0.46 18.30 -8.53
CA PHE A 117 -1.75 18.37 -7.82
C PHE A 117 -1.61 18.69 -6.34
N HIS A 118 -0.61 18.12 -5.69
CA HIS A 118 -0.34 18.37 -4.27
C HIS A 118 -0.08 19.87 -3.97
N LYS A 119 0.58 20.59 -4.89
CA LYS A 119 0.83 22.04 -4.75
C LYS A 119 -0.45 22.83 -4.98
N PHE A 120 -1.20 22.48 -6.02
CA PHE A 120 -2.47 23.13 -6.35
C PHE A 120 -3.51 22.94 -5.25
N GLY A 121 -3.63 21.70 -4.72
CA GLY A 121 -4.56 21.41 -3.64
C GLY A 121 -4.26 22.18 -2.35
N LYS A 122 -2.98 22.35 -1.98
CA LYS A 122 -2.57 23.18 -0.84
C LYS A 122 -2.96 24.65 -0.99
N ASN A 123 -2.93 25.14 -2.24
CA ASN A 123 -3.25 26.54 -2.55
C ASN A 123 -4.74 26.75 -2.85
N GLY A 124 -5.59 25.71 -2.75
CA GLY A 124 -6.99 25.78 -3.10
C GLY A 124 -7.26 26.03 -4.60
N GLN A 125 -6.28 25.72 -5.46
CA GLN A 125 -6.38 25.93 -6.90
C GLN A 125 -7.05 24.75 -7.58
N GLY A 126 -8.17 24.99 -8.24
CA GLY A 126 -8.88 24.01 -9.05
C GLY A 126 -8.59 24.18 -10.54
N LEU A 127 -9.25 23.35 -11.35
CA LEU A 127 -9.20 23.36 -12.81
C LEU A 127 -10.62 23.47 -13.35
N ILE A 128 -10.83 24.35 -14.32
CA ILE A 128 -12.09 24.50 -15.03
C ILE A 128 -11.89 24.09 -16.50
N LEU A 129 -12.66 23.10 -16.95
CA LEU A 129 -12.70 22.66 -18.34
C LEU A 129 -13.98 23.23 -19.00
N TYR A 130 -13.83 24.04 -20.01
CA TYR A 130 -14.94 24.64 -20.75
C TYR A 130 -14.79 24.42 -22.26
N GLY A 131 -15.89 24.46 -22.98
CA GLY A 131 -15.93 24.25 -24.45
C GLY A 131 -17.22 23.57 -24.91
N GLY A 132 -17.38 23.39 -26.21
CA GLY A 132 -18.53 22.76 -26.85
C GLY A 132 -18.73 21.28 -26.47
N VAL A 133 -19.85 20.71 -26.94
CA VAL A 133 -20.13 19.28 -26.79
C VAL A 133 -19.09 18.48 -27.61
N GLY A 134 -18.65 17.33 -27.08
CA GLY A 134 -17.71 16.45 -27.79
C GLY A 134 -16.21 16.83 -27.67
N THR A 135 -15.85 17.92 -26.98
CA THR A 135 -14.46 18.39 -26.87
C THR A 135 -13.63 17.66 -25.83
N GLY A 136 -14.01 16.48 -25.38
CA GLY A 136 -13.20 15.64 -24.49
C GLY A 136 -13.18 16.05 -23.00
N LYS A 137 -13.99 17.04 -22.56
CA LYS A 137 -13.98 17.52 -21.16
C LYS A 137 -14.15 16.40 -20.13
N THR A 138 -15.15 15.57 -20.32
CA THR A 138 -15.43 14.42 -19.43
C THR A 138 -14.32 13.38 -19.49
N PHE A 139 -13.75 13.15 -20.67
CA PHE A 139 -12.60 12.27 -20.85
C PHE A 139 -11.41 12.75 -20.02
N TYR A 140 -11.00 14.02 -20.17
CA TYR A 140 -9.89 14.58 -19.41
C TYR A 140 -10.15 14.62 -17.90
N ALA A 141 -11.38 14.95 -17.48
CA ALA A 141 -11.77 14.91 -16.08
C ALA A 141 -11.61 13.49 -15.48
N ALA A 142 -12.05 12.47 -16.21
CA ALA A 142 -11.89 11.08 -15.78
C ALA A 142 -10.43 10.60 -15.84
N CYS A 143 -9.63 11.04 -16.81
CA CYS A 143 -8.18 10.77 -16.85
C CYS A 143 -7.45 11.35 -15.64
N ILE A 144 -7.75 12.60 -15.27
CA ILE A 144 -7.21 13.25 -14.07
C ILE A 144 -7.63 12.48 -12.83
N ALA A 145 -8.93 12.17 -12.69
CA ALA A 145 -9.46 11.42 -11.55
C ALA A 145 -8.76 10.08 -11.35
N ASN A 146 -8.67 9.26 -12.41
CA ASN A 146 -7.98 7.98 -12.35
C ASN A 146 -6.50 8.12 -12.00
N SER A 147 -5.81 9.10 -12.57
CA SER A 147 -4.39 9.34 -12.29
C SER A 147 -4.16 9.78 -10.84
N LEU A 148 -5.09 10.52 -10.25
CA LEU A 148 -5.04 10.91 -8.84
C LEU A 148 -5.34 9.73 -7.91
N ILE A 149 -6.28 8.87 -8.26
CA ILE A 149 -6.56 7.61 -7.52
C ILE A 149 -5.32 6.72 -7.52
N ASP A 150 -4.64 6.56 -8.66
CA ASP A 150 -3.40 5.78 -8.76
C ASP A 150 -2.27 6.33 -7.88
N LYS A 151 -2.27 7.65 -7.64
CA LYS A 151 -1.37 8.33 -6.69
C LYS A 151 -1.83 8.25 -5.22
N GLY A 152 -3.00 7.66 -4.95
CA GLY A 152 -3.54 7.45 -3.61
C GLY A 152 -4.41 8.59 -3.08
N TYR A 153 -4.84 9.51 -3.93
CA TYR A 153 -5.83 10.52 -3.54
C TYR A 153 -7.24 9.94 -3.58
N ARG A 154 -8.09 10.40 -2.67
CA ARG A 154 -9.52 10.17 -2.75
C ARG A 154 -10.15 11.12 -3.75
N VAL A 155 -10.95 10.59 -4.64
CA VAL A 155 -11.62 11.35 -5.70
C VAL A 155 -13.11 11.03 -5.70
N ARG A 156 -13.95 12.02 -5.97
CA ARG A 156 -15.36 11.82 -6.21
C ARG A 156 -15.78 12.53 -7.50
N HIS A 157 -16.28 11.76 -8.45
CA HIS A 157 -16.90 12.28 -9.66
C HIS A 157 -18.40 12.43 -9.40
N THR A 158 -18.90 13.65 -9.50
CA THR A 158 -20.31 13.95 -9.22
C THR A 158 -20.83 15.03 -10.16
N SER A 159 -22.12 15.18 -10.23
CA SER A 159 -22.79 16.27 -10.97
C SER A 159 -23.29 17.35 -10.01
N LEU A 160 -23.49 18.57 -10.52
CA LEU A 160 -24.07 19.65 -9.73
C LEU A 160 -25.47 19.27 -9.20
N ALA A 161 -26.26 18.56 -10.00
CA ALA A 161 -27.59 18.09 -9.61
C ALA A 161 -27.52 17.13 -8.41
N GLU A 162 -26.53 16.21 -8.39
CA GLU A 162 -26.31 15.28 -7.29
C GLU A 162 -25.85 16.02 -6.03
N ILE A 163 -25.01 17.04 -6.17
CA ILE A 163 -24.59 17.86 -5.02
C ILE A 163 -25.80 18.58 -4.40
N VAL A 164 -26.67 19.18 -5.23
CA VAL A 164 -27.86 19.87 -4.75
C VAL A 164 -28.82 18.91 -4.05
N GLN A 165 -29.08 17.73 -4.64
CA GLN A 165 -29.92 16.70 -4.00
C GLN A 165 -29.39 16.26 -2.64
N ASN A 166 -28.09 16.04 -2.55
CA ASN A 166 -27.47 15.61 -1.30
C ASN A 166 -27.53 16.70 -0.23
N THR A 167 -27.42 17.98 -0.58
CA THR A 167 -27.58 19.10 0.37
C THR A 167 -29.02 19.22 0.86
N GLN A 168 -30.01 19.07 0.01
CA GLN A 168 -31.43 19.08 0.42
C GLN A 168 -31.76 17.93 1.37
N ASN A 169 -31.24 16.74 1.14
CA ASN A 169 -31.43 15.58 2.03
C ASN A 169 -30.75 15.77 3.40
N PHE A 170 -29.69 16.58 3.50
CA PHE A 170 -29.00 16.89 4.76
C PHE A 170 -29.80 17.83 5.65
N ASP A 171 -30.58 18.76 5.06
CA ASP A 171 -31.41 19.69 5.81
C ASP A 171 -32.63 18.99 6.42
N TYR A 172 -33.25 18.06 5.69
CA TYR A 172 -34.36 17.23 6.23
C TYR A 172 -33.96 16.32 7.40
N ALA A 173 -32.71 15.88 7.45
CA ALA A 173 -32.23 15.00 8.54
C ALA A 173 -31.92 15.76 9.84
N LYS A 174 -31.93 17.10 9.83
CA LYS A 174 -31.73 17.94 11.03
C LYS A 174 -33.04 18.40 11.69
N GLU A 175 -34.16 18.23 11.02
CA GLU A 175 -35.47 18.66 11.52
C GLU A 175 -36.31 17.50 12.12
N CYS A 176 -35.77 16.28 12.15
CA CYS A 176 -36.31 15.13 12.90
C CYS A 176 -35.41 14.79 14.10
#